data_6bdd507ae55ee9240247fdc99b807f4e
#
_entry.id   6bdd507ae55ee9240247fdc99b807f4e
#
_cell.length_a   1.000
_cell.length_b   1.000
_cell.length_c   1.000
_cell.angle_alpha   90.00
_cell.angle_beta   90.00
_cell.angle_gamma   90.00
#
_symmetry.space_group_name_H-M   'P 1'
#
loop_
_entity.id
_entity.type
_entity.pdbx_description
1 polymer ?
#
loop_
_entity_poly.entity_id
_entity_poly.type
_entity_poly.pdbx_seq_one_letter_code
_entity_poly.pdbx_strand_id
1 'polypeptide(L)'
;MKKSIVIIFCFAIVFSSCYRDVEEILYPSDGTCNTIEVTYASTVVSILQSNGCLGCHSGGAPSGNISLEGYNNVRTVAQNGKLFGAINHSPGFAPMPLGGNKMSSCNINKIKAWIDAGFSNN
;
A
#
# COMPACT_ATOMS: atom_id res chain seq x y z
N MET A 1 -1.13 -11.20 -59.77
CA MET A 1 -2.20 -10.96 -58.74
C MET A 1 -2.15 -11.96 -57.58
N LYS A 2 -2.05 -13.26 -57.77
CA LYS A 2 -2.05 -14.23 -56.63
C LYS A 2 -0.89 -14.05 -55.64
N LYS A 3 0.34 -13.70 -56.09
CA LYS A 3 1.51 -13.50 -55.26
C LYS A 3 1.41 -12.24 -54.38
N SER A 4 0.80 -11.18 -54.90
CA SER A 4 0.58 -9.92 -54.15
C SER A 4 -0.45 -10.07 -53.03
N ILE A 5 -1.49 -10.88 -53.21
CA ILE A 5 -2.51 -11.15 -52.19
C ILE A 5 -1.90 -11.92 -51.01
N VAL A 6 -1.01 -12.88 -51.28
CA VAL A 6 -0.34 -13.66 -50.22
C VAL A 6 0.56 -12.77 -49.36
N ILE A 7 1.31 -11.84 -49.96
CA ILE A 7 2.19 -10.91 -49.23
C ILE A 7 1.38 -9.97 -48.34
N ILE A 8 0.25 -9.45 -48.82
CA ILE A 8 -0.66 -8.59 -48.01
C ILE A 8 -1.27 -9.37 -46.85
N PHE A 9 -1.62 -10.65 -47.06
CA PHE A 9 -2.17 -11.48 -45.99
C PHE A 9 -1.16 -11.85 -44.92
N CYS A 10 0.11 -12.11 -45.30
CA CYS A 10 1.21 -12.32 -44.35
C CYS A 10 1.52 -11.06 -43.53
N PHE A 11 1.44 -9.86 -44.14
CA PHE A 11 1.71 -8.60 -43.45
C PHE A 11 0.62 -8.26 -42.40
N ALA A 12 -0.63 -8.67 -42.65
CA ALA A 12 -1.73 -8.43 -41.70
C ALA A 12 -1.63 -9.27 -40.41
N ILE A 13 -0.94 -10.43 -40.47
CA ILE A 13 -0.82 -11.32 -39.31
C ILE A 13 0.24 -10.81 -38.31
N VAL A 14 1.23 -10.04 -38.78
CA VAL A 14 2.34 -9.55 -37.92
C VAL A 14 1.90 -8.43 -36.96
N PHE A 15 0.79 -7.73 -37.27
CA PHE A 15 0.27 -6.65 -36.44
C PHE A 15 -0.78 -7.10 -35.40
N SER A 16 -1.12 -8.40 -35.35
CA SER A 16 -2.10 -8.93 -34.38
C SER A 16 -1.46 -9.38 -33.06
N SER A 17 -0.19 -9.11 -32.85
CA SER A 17 0.45 -9.31 -31.53
C SER A 17 0.07 -8.15 -30.62
N CYS A 18 -1.20 -8.07 -30.23
CA CYS A 18 -1.55 -7.36 -29.01
C CYS A 18 -0.95 -8.15 -27.85
N TYR A 19 0.23 -7.76 -27.40
CA TYR A 19 0.73 -8.10 -26.09
C TYR A 19 -0.28 -7.51 -25.09
N ARG A 20 -1.22 -8.34 -24.65
CA ARG A 20 -1.99 -8.03 -23.45
C ARG A 20 -1.02 -8.17 -22.30
N ASP A 21 -0.56 -7.05 -21.81
CA ASP A 21 0.10 -6.99 -20.52
C ASP A 21 -0.91 -7.50 -19.50
N VAL A 22 -0.62 -8.66 -18.92
CA VAL A 22 -1.47 -9.27 -17.90
C VAL A 22 -1.08 -8.62 -16.56
N GLU A 23 -1.28 -7.31 -16.46
CA GLU A 23 -1.14 -6.55 -15.23
C GLU A 23 -1.99 -7.16 -14.10
N GLU A 24 -3.07 -7.84 -14.47
CA GLU A 24 -3.99 -8.54 -13.58
C GLU A 24 -3.41 -9.80 -12.91
N ILE A 25 -2.33 -10.40 -13.46
CA ILE A 25 -1.63 -11.54 -12.85
C ILE A 25 -0.53 -11.07 -11.89
N LEU A 26 0.10 -9.92 -12.16
CA LEU A 26 1.12 -9.32 -11.29
C LEU A 26 0.52 -8.53 -10.13
N TYR A 27 -0.69 -7.99 -10.33
CA TYR A 27 -1.44 -7.24 -9.33
C TYR A 27 -2.90 -7.66 -9.39
N PRO A 28 -3.30 -8.76 -8.75
CA PRO A 28 -4.70 -9.17 -8.75
C PRO A 28 -5.56 -8.04 -8.18
N SER A 29 -6.29 -7.37 -9.06
CA SER A 29 -7.28 -6.35 -8.71
C SER A 29 -8.62 -6.98 -8.29
N ASP A 30 -8.58 -8.26 -7.90
CA ASP A 30 -9.73 -9.02 -7.41
C ASP A 30 -10.26 -8.57 -6.05
N GLY A 31 -9.75 -7.44 -5.57
CA GLY A 31 -10.12 -6.92 -4.25
C GLY A 31 -9.55 -7.72 -3.08
N THR A 32 -8.76 -8.75 -3.32
CA THR A 32 -8.12 -9.52 -2.27
C THR A 32 -6.91 -8.74 -1.72
N CYS A 33 -7.07 -8.25 -0.50
CA CYS A 33 -5.99 -7.60 0.21
C CYS A 33 -4.99 -8.64 0.71
N ASN A 34 -3.82 -8.72 0.09
CA ASN A 34 -2.75 -9.60 0.58
C ASN A 34 -2.18 -9.05 1.89
N THR A 35 -2.46 -9.75 2.98
CA THR A 35 -1.93 -9.49 4.33
C THR A 35 -0.90 -10.54 4.76
N ILE A 36 -0.49 -11.41 3.84
CA ILE A 36 0.56 -12.40 4.05
C ILE A 36 1.91 -11.71 3.79
N GLU A 37 2.92 -12.02 4.60
CA GLU A 37 4.29 -11.49 4.44
C GLU A 37 4.40 -9.95 4.53
N VAL A 38 3.57 -9.33 5.36
CA VAL A 38 3.68 -7.90 5.62
C VAL A 38 4.95 -7.61 6.40
N THR A 39 5.85 -6.80 5.83
CA THR A 39 7.09 -6.37 6.46
C THR A 39 7.02 -4.91 6.90
N TYR A 40 7.84 -4.54 7.89
CA TYR A 40 7.98 -3.14 8.28
C TYR A 40 8.61 -2.32 7.14
N ALA A 41 9.77 -2.75 6.65
CA ALA A 41 10.58 -1.97 5.72
C ALA A 41 9.89 -1.69 4.38
N SER A 42 9.21 -2.69 3.80
CA SER A 42 8.59 -2.53 2.49
C SER A 42 7.11 -2.15 2.55
N THR A 43 6.36 -2.68 3.51
CA THR A 43 4.90 -2.49 3.55
C THR A 43 4.49 -1.35 4.46
N VAL A 44 4.87 -1.38 5.75
CA VAL A 44 4.43 -0.37 6.72
C VAL A 44 4.98 1.00 6.37
N VAL A 45 6.28 1.10 6.06
CA VAL A 45 6.92 2.36 5.66
C VAL A 45 6.27 2.93 4.40
N SER A 46 6.03 2.10 3.38
CA SER A 46 5.36 2.53 2.14
C SER A 46 3.95 3.07 2.40
N ILE A 47 3.18 2.42 3.28
CA ILE A 47 1.84 2.88 3.64
C ILE A 47 1.89 4.24 4.35
N LEU A 48 2.81 4.42 5.32
CA LEU A 48 2.96 5.67 6.04
C LEU A 48 3.37 6.83 5.10
N GLN A 49 4.25 6.55 4.14
CA GLN A 49 4.69 7.54 3.15
C GLN A 49 3.57 7.90 2.17
N SER A 50 2.92 6.91 1.57
CA SER A 50 1.90 7.13 0.54
C SER A 50 0.63 7.79 1.07
N ASN A 51 0.35 7.66 2.37
CA ASN A 51 -0.77 8.35 3.02
C ASN A 51 -0.35 9.68 3.69
N GLY A 52 0.87 10.18 3.45
CA GLY A 52 1.35 11.47 3.90
C GLY A 52 1.56 11.59 5.42
N CYS A 53 1.61 10.48 6.16
CA CYS A 53 1.70 10.49 7.63
C CYS A 53 2.96 11.22 8.12
N LEU A 54 4.08 11.04 7.43
CA LEU A 54 5.36 11.62 7.81
C LEU A 54 5.40 13.13 7.62
N GLY A 55 4.50 13.73 6.82
CA GLY A 55 4.41 15.18 6.67
C GLY A 55 4.11 15.91 7.99
N CYS A 56 3.35 15.26 8.88
CA CYS A 56 2.99 15.81 10.19
C CYS A 56 3.68 15.07 11.35
N HIS A 57 4.06 13.80 11.17
CA HIS A 57 4.57 12.92 12.21
C HIS A 57 6.07 12.60 12.06
N SER A 58 6.86 13.55 11.58
CA SER A 58 8.33 13.43 11.51
C SER A 58 9.02 14.70 11.98
N GLY A 59 10.36 14.67 12.05
CA GLY A 59 11.19 15.80 12.43
C GLY A 59 11.21 16.11 13.94
N GLY A 60 11.79 17.25 14.29
CA GLY A 60 12.04 17.63 15.69
C GLY A 60 10.82 18.05 16.50
N ALA A 61 9.67 18.32 15.86
CA ALA A 61 8.43 18.73 16.53
C ALA A 61 7.21 18.05 15.85
N PRO A 62 7.07 16.72 15.94
CA PRO A 62 5.98 16.02 15.33
C PRO A 62 4.63 16.38 15.96
N SER A 63 3.58 16.42 15.13
CA SER A 63 2.22 16.75 15.58
C SER A 63 1.74 15.84 16.70
N GLY A 64 1.20 16.43 17.76
CA GLY A 64 0.75 15.70 18.94
C GLY A 64 1.86 14.97 19.70
N ASN A 65 3.12 15.34 19.50
CA ASN A 65 4.31 14.66 20.03
C ASN A 65 4.36 13.16 19.65
N ILE A 66 3.80 12.82 18.50
CA ILE A 66 3.81 11.45 17.96
C ILE A 66 4.71 11.43 16.74
N SER A 67 5.87 10.80 16.87
CA SER A 67 6.76 10.53 15.72
C SER A 67 6.43 9.18 15.11
N LEU A 68 6.39 9.15 13.77
CA LEU A 68 6.32 7.93 12.96
C LEU A 68 7.58 7.73 12.13
N GLU A 69 8.66 8.46 12.48
CA GLU A 69 9.95 8.37 11.81
C GLU A 69 10.78 7.25 12.43
N GLY A 70 11.07 6.23 11.63
CA GLY A 70 11.86 5.08 12.04
C GLY A 70 11.09 4.02 12.84
N TYR A 71 11.62 2.80 12.77
CA TYR A 71 10.97 1.60 13.33
C TYR A 71 10.57 1.73 14.81
N ASN A 72 11.48 2.20 15.67
CA ASN A 72 11.21 2.23 17.11
C ASN A 72 10.03 3.14 17.47
N ASN A 73 9.89 4.28 16.79
CA ASN A 73 8.78 5.20 17.01
C ASN A 73 7.46 4.59 16.54
N VAL A 74 7.44 4.04 15.32
CA VAL A 74 6.23 3.37 14.78
C VAL A 74 5.80 2.21 15.66
N ARG A 75 6.77 1.37 16.09
CA ARG A 75 6.50 0.25 17.00
C ARG A 75 5.89 0.74 18.32
N THR A 76 6.43 1.78 18.92
CA THR A 76 5.91 2.33 20.19
C THR A 76 4.47 2.82 20.03
N VAL A 77 4.17 3.56 18.95
CA VAL A 77 2.82 4.06 18.68
C VAL A 77 1.85 2.92 18.33
N ALA A 78 2.34 1.83 17.72
CA ALA A 78 1.54 0.65 17.45
C ALA A 78 1.25 -0.17 18.71
N GLN A 79 2.27 -0.37 19.56
CA GLN A 79 2.14 -1.15 20.81
C GLN A 79 1.15 -0.53 21.80
N ASN A 80 1.04 0.78 21.87
CA ASN A 80 0.08 1.45 22.73
C ASN A 80 -1.33 1.60 22.09
N GLY A 81 -1.55 0.98 20.93
CA GLY A 81 -2.82 0.97 20.19
C GLY A 81 -3.14 2.25 19.44
N LYS A 82 -2.36 3.33 19.59
CA LYS A 82 -2.67 4.62 18.97
C LYS A 82 -2.61 4.57 17.45
N LEU A 83 -1.62 3.86 16.88
CA LEU A 83 -1.52 3.76 15.43
C LEU A 83 -2.78 3.15 14.83
N PHE A 84 -3.15 1.94 15.26
CA PHE A 84 -4.31 1.25 14.72
C PHE A 84 -5.62 1.96 15.04
N GLY A 85 -5.79 2.43 16.28
CA GLY A 85 -6.99 3.15 16.70
C GLY A 85 -7.25 4.41 15.86
N ALA A 86 -6.20 5.19 15.58
CA ALA A 86 -6.31 6.41 14.80
C ALA A 86 -6.63 6.15 13.32
N ILE A 87 -5.90 5.23 12.65
CA ILE A 87 -6.13 4.95 11.23
C ILE A 87 -7.43 4.18 10.96
N ASN A 88 -7.88 3.40 11.94
CA ASN A 88 -9.17 2.69 11.87
C ASN A 88 -10.36 3.57 12.26
N HIS A 89 -10.12 4.80 12.70
CA HIS A 89 -11.14 5.71 13.22
C HIS A 89 -11.93 5.09 14.38
N SER A 90 -11.23 4.38 15.26
CA SER A 90 -11.83 3.71 16.42
C SER A 90 -12.27 4.74 17.47
N PRO A 91 -13.37 4.51 18.20
CA PRO A 91 -13.81 5.38 19.28
C PRO A 91 -12.71 5.61 20.32
N GLY A 92 -12.54 6.85 20.76
CA GLY A 92 -11.53 7.24 21.74
C GLY A 92 -10.17 7.62 21.15
N PHE A 93 -10.00 7.52 19.83
CA PHE A 93 -8.80 7.97 19.13
C PHE A 93 -9.10 9.12 18.18
N ALA A 94 -8.15 10.05 18.03
CA ALA A 94 -8.24 11.08 17.01
C ALA A 94 -8.13 10.41 15.62
N PRO A 95 -9.10 10.60 14.72
CA PRO A 95 -9.09 9.94 13.43
C PRO A 95 -7.95 10.49 12.54
N MET A 96 -7.21 9.59 11.91
CA MET A 96 -6.12 9.93 10.98
C MET A 96 -6.36 9.29 9.60
N PRO A 97 -5.99 10.00 8.53
CA PRO A 97 -5.43 11.36 8.44
C PRO A 97 -6.37 12.43 9.00
N LEU A 98 -5.81 13.43 9.70
CA LEU A 98 -6.61 14.48 10.33
C LEU A 98 -7.35 15.32 9.27
N GLY A 99 -8.67 15.38 9.36
CA GLY A 99 -9.52 16.10 8.39
C GLY A 99 -9.59 15.45 7.00
N GLY A 100 -8.95 14.30 6.81
CA GLY A 100 -8.96 13.54 5.56
C GLY A 100 -9.87 12.32 5.59
N ASN A 101 -9.98 11.65 4.45
CA ASN A 101 -10.68 10.38 4.35
C ASN A 101 -9.94 9.27 5.09
N LYS A 102 -10.71 8.33 5.64
CA LYS A 102 -10.14 7.09 6.20
C LYS A 102 -9.29 6.38 5.13
N MET A 103 -8.17 5.82 5.54
CA MET A 103 -7.32 5.01 4.67
C MET A 103 -8.09 3.81 4.09
N SER A 104 -7.61 3.27 2.98
CA SER A 104 -8.20 2.05 2.41
C SER A 104 -8.20 0.91 3.45
N SER A 105 -9.25 0.11 3.44
CA SER A 105 -9.34 -1.06 4.34
C SER A 105 -8.16 -2.01 4.17
N CYS A 106 -7.63 -2.15 2.95
CA CYS A 106 -6.46 -2.97 2.71
C CYS A 106 -5.20 -2.45 3.42
N ASN A 107 -4.92 -1.14 3.36
CA ASN A 107 -3.77 -0.57 4.06
C ASN A 107 -3.91 -0.72 5.58
N ILE A 108 -5.12 -0.51 6.12
CA ILE A 108 -5.40 -0.72 7.54
C ILE A 108 -5.18 -2.18 7.93
N ASN A 109 -5.68 -3.13 7.14
CA ASN A 109 -5.52 -4.56 7.38
C ASN A 109 -4.05 -5.02 7.29
N LYS A 110 -3.25 -4.45 6.38
CA LYS A 110 -1.81 -4.71 6.32
C LYS A 110 -1.09 -4.23 7.58
N ILE A 111 -1.37 -3.02 8.04
CA ILE A 111 -0.79 -2.52 9.31
C ILE A 111 -1.24 -3.40 10.48
N LYS A 112 -2.52 -3.81 10.52
CA LYS A 112 -3.01 -4.73 11.54
C LYS A 112 -2.29 -6.07 11.50
N ALA A 113 -2.07 -6.65 10.33
CA ALA A 113 -1.34 -7.91 10.18
C ALA A 113 0.10 -7.82 10.71
N TRP A 114 0.80 -6.72 10.45
CA TRP A 114 2.12 -6.47 11.03
C TRP A 114 2.10 -6.36 12.56
N ILE A 115 1.08 -5.71 13.12
CA ILE A 115 0.86 -5.60 14.57
C ILE A 115 0.62 -7.00 15.17
N ASP A 116 -0.29 -7.77 14.58
CA ASP A 116 -0.67 -9.11 15.04
C ASP A 116 0.50 -10.10 14.93
N ALA A 117 1.40 -9.90 13.98
CA ALA A 117 2.64 -10.68 13.82
C ALA A 117 3.76 -10.29 14.82
N GLY A 118 3.50 -9.37 15.75
CA GLY A 118 4.44 -9.01 16.81
C GLY A 118 5.41 -7.88 16.46
N PHE A 119 5.04 -6.99 15.54
CA PHE A 119 5.82 -5.78 15.20
C PHE A 119 7.23 -6.09 14.69
N SER A 120 7.41 -7.05 13.81
CA SER A 120 8.73 -7.44 13.31
C SER A 120 9.43 -6.27 12.59
N ASN A 121 10.74 -6.13 12.83
CA ASN A 121 11.61 -5.19 12.11
C ASN A 121 12.28 -5.94 10.96
N ASN A 122 11.57 -6.17 9.89
CA ASN A 122 11.94 -6.99 8.74
C ASN A 122 11.81 -6.26 7.41
#